data_eed274447801c7ec22a6e66656b78b56
#
_entry.id   eed274447801c7ec22a6e66656b78b56
#
_cell.length_a   1.000
_cell.length_b   1.000
_cell.length_c   1.000
_cell.angle_alpha   90.00
_cell.angle_beta   90.00
_cell.angle_gamma   90.00
#
_symmetry.space_group_name_H-M   'P 1'
#
loop_
_entity.id
_entity.type
_entity.pdbx_description
1 polymer ?
#
loop_
_entity_poly.entity_id
_entity_poly.type
_entity_poly.pdbx_seq_one_letter_code
_entity_poly.pdbx_strand_id
1 'polypeptide(L)'
;MMMLVVLAFSSCQLGKHYARPELNLPQQLDSTEQDTLSIADRQWWELYTDTTLQALIERTLEYNKDMKIAAARVKELAAMKRIDFANLFPQVSGKLYADKEAENYGGDNYSSDRSYEAKAIVSWEVDLWGNLRWAKDKSMADFLGSIEAQRALKMSLVAEVAQAYFELVALDNESVSYTHLR
;
A
#
# COMPACT_ATOMS: atom_id res chain seq x y z
N MET A 1 -28.20 16.11 -37.71
CA MET A 1 -28.38 15.36 -36.43
C MET A 1 -27.32 14.27 -36.23
N MET A 2 -26.83 13.60 -37.26
CA MET A 2 -25.79 12.56 -37.17
C MET A 2 -24.39 13.09 -36.83
N MET A 3 -24.04 14.33 -37.21
CA MET A 3 -22.76 14.96 -36.91
C MET A 3 -22.56 15.38 -35.43
N LEU A 4 -23.65 15.61 -34.69
CA LEU A 4 -23.65 15.95 -33.27
C LEU A 4 -23.42 14.74 -32.38
N VAL A 5 -23.74 13.53 -32.85
CA VAL A 5 -23.49 12.26 -32.12
C VAL A 5 -22.04 11.85 -32.17
N VAL A 6 -21.29 12.18 -33.23
CA VAL A 6 -19.88 11.84 -33.39
C VAL A 6 -18.98 12.66 -32.49
N LEU A 7 -19.38 13.89 -32.13
CA LEU A 7 -18.66 14.77 -31.18
C LEU A 7 -18.81 14.32 -29.72
N ALA A 8 -19.82 13.52 -29.38
CA ALA A 8 -20.01 13.00 -28.03
C ALA A 8 -19.06 11.83 -27.68
N PHE A 9 -18.39 11.23 -28.65
CA PHE A 9 -17.48 10.10 -28.45
C PHE A 9 -16.01 10.51 -28.26
N SER A 10 -15.66 11.80 -28.37
CA SER A 10 -14.38 12.27 -27.91
C SER A 10 -14.39 12.46 -26.38
N SER A 11 -14.54 11.35 -25.64
CA SER A 11 -14.34 11.30 -24.20
C SER A 11 -12.86 11.58 -23.92
N CYS A 12 -12.51 12.85 -23.86
CA CYS A 12 -11.19 13.27 -23.39
C CYS A 12 -11.13 12.94 -21.91
N GLN A 13 -10.30 11.99 -21.55
CA GLN A 13 -9.86 11.78 -20.17
C GLN A 13 -9.24 13.10 -19.70
N LEU A 14 -9.97 13.87 -18.88
CA LEU A 14 -9.52 15.16 -18.36
C LEU A 14 -8.46 14.92 -17.29
N GLY A 15 -7.20 15.13 -17.62
CA GLY A 15 -6.08 15.03 -16.69
C GLY A 15 -4.77 14.76 -17.41
N LYS A 16 -3.65 15.11 -16.79
CA LYS A 16 -2.31 14.75 -17.26
C LYS A 16 -1.90 13.45 -16.63
N HIS A 17 -1.46 12.51 -17.45
CA HIS A 17 -0.77 11.31 -16.93
C HIS A 17 0.51 11.73 -16.20
N TYR A 18 0.78 11.04 -15.09
CA TYR A 18 2.04 11.25 -14.37
C TYR A 18 3.22 10.92 -15.28
N ALA A 19 4.09 11.89 -15.46
CA ALA A 19 5.40 11.69 -16.05
C ALA A 19 6.47 11.95 -14.98
N ARG A 20 7.39 11.03 -14.82
CA ARG A 20 8.50 11.21 -13.88
C ARG A 20 9.31 12.44 -14.33
N PRO A 21 9.53 13.44 -13.45
CA PRO A 21 10.35 14.60 -13.83
C PRO A 21 11.78 14.15 -14.10
N GLU A 22 12.36 14.69 -15.17
CA GLU A 22 13.79 14.52 -15.43
C GLU A 22 14.56 15.41 -14.44
N LEU A 23 15.32 14.76 -13.59
CA LEU A 23 16.22 15.46 -12.66
C LEU A 23 17.57 15.65 -13.37
N ASN A 24 17.93 16.92 -13.61
CA ASN A 24 19.29 17.27 -14.06
C ASN A 24 20.28 17.09 -12.89
N LEU A 25 20.54 15.84 -12.53
CA LEU A 25 21.59 15.53 -11.57
C LEU A 25 22.94 15.50 -12.29
N PRO A 26 24.03 15.99 -11.66
CA PRO A 26 25.37 15.82 -12.20
C PRO A 26 25.63 14.33 -12.46
N GLN A 27 26.09 14.00 -13.64
CA GLN A 27 26.35 12.59 -14.02
C GLN A 27 27.55 11.98 -13.28
N GLN A 28 28.36 12.80 -12.63
CA GLN A 28 29.46 12.38 -11.78
C GLN A 28 29.46 13.26 -10.52
N LEU A 29 29.16 12.68 -9.39
CA LEU A 29 29.63 13.15 -8.09
C LEU A 29 31.08 12.67 -8.01
N ASP A 30 32.00 13.61 -7.91
CA ASP A 30 33.47 13.48 -7.78
C ASP A 30 33.91 12.11 -7.24
N SER A 31 33.96 11.11 -8.11
CA SER A 31 34.43 9.78 -7.75
C SER A 31 35.65 9.47 -8.62
N THR A 32 36.80 9.57 -8.02
CA THR A 32 38.07 9.13 -8.56
C THR A 32 38.19 7.62 -8.72
N GLU A 33 37.17 6.87 -8.29
CA GLU A 33 37.11 5.42 -8.47
C GLU A 33 35.79 5.02 -9.12
N GLN A 34 35.89 4.20 -10.17
CA GLN A 34 34.80 3.57 -10.87
C GLN A 34 34.12 2.48 -10.02
N ASP A 35 33.66 2.80 -8.81
CA ASP A 35 32.74 1.92 -8.10
C ASP A 35 31.34 2.15 -8.68
N THR A 36 30.96 1.32 -9.63
CA THR A 36 29.68 1.39 -10.33
C THR A 36 28.49 0.95 -9.46
N LEU A 37 28.74 0.47 -8.24
CA LEU A 37 27.74 0.03 -7.30
C LEU A 37 27.47 1.13 -6.27
N SER A 38 26.30 1.74 -6.35
CA SER A 38 25.81 2.63 -5.29
C SER A 38 25.72 1.88 -3.96
N ILE A 39 26.05 2.54 -2.83
CA ILE A 39 25.80 1.99 -1.49
C ILE A 39 24.32 1.59 -1.31
N ALA A 40 23.40 2.27 -1.98
CA ALA A 40 21.98 1.97 -1.96
C ALA A 40 21.64 0.62 -2.61
N ASP A 41 22.49 0.09 -3.48
CA ASP A 41 22.29 -1.22 -4.15
C ASP A 41 22.91 -2.38 -3.36
N ARG A 42 23.77 -2.07 -2.36
CA ARG A 42 24.37 -3.08 -1.48
C ARG A 42 23.37 -3.56 -0.43
N GLN A 43 23.46 -4.83 -0.12
CA GLN A 43 22.65 -5.40 0.96
C GLN A 43 23.27 -5.00 2.32
N TRP A 44 22.43 -4.69 3.29
CA TRP A 44 22.89 -4.20 4.61
C TRP A 44 23.87 -5.17 5.30
N TRP A 45 23.74 -6.47 5.09
CA TRP A 45 24.66 -7.48 5.64
C TRP A 45 26.05 -7.51 4.97
N GLU A 46 26.20 -6.89 3.81
CA GLU A 46 27.48 -6.66 3.16
C GLU A 46 28.19 -5.43 3.74
N LEU A 47 27.41 -4.47 4.26
CA LEU A 47 27.92 -3.25 4.89
C LEU A 47 28.36 -3.50 6.33
N TYR A 48 27.58 -4.29 7.07
CA TYR A 48 27.82 -4.60 8.48
C TYR A 48 28.29 -6.04 8.62
N THR A 49 29.59 -6.23 8.85
CA THR A 49 30.22 -7.56 8.95
C THR A 49 30.22 -8.16 10.36
N ASP A 50 29.86 -7.37 11.37
CA ASP A 50 29.76 -7.83 12.76
C ASP A 50 28.53 -8.74 12.93
N THR A 51 28.76 -9.98 13.32
CA THR A 51 27.71 -11.01 13.45
C THR A 51 26.71 -10.70 14.57
N THR A 52 27.14 -10.00 15.62
CA THR A 52 26.25 -9.56 16.71
C THR A 52 25.31 -8.50 16.24
N LEU A 53 25.83 -7.50 15.52
CA LEU A 53 25.04 -6.44 14.91
C LEU A 53 24.05 -7.03 13.89
N GLN A 54 24.48 -7.95 13.04
CA GLN A 54 23.60 -8.62 12.08
C GLN A 54 22.43 -9.33 12.77
N ALA A 55 22.70 -10.09 13.84
CA ALA A 55 21.67 -10.76 14.62
C ALA A 55 20.66 -9.80 15.26
N LEU A 56 21.13 -8.64 15.75
CA LEU A 56 20.26 -7.60 16.31
C LEU A 56 19.38 -6.97 15.24
N ILE A 57 19.93 -6.69 14.06
CA ILE A 57 19.18 -6.14 12.93
C ILE A 57 18.11 -7.15 12.49
N GLU A 58 18.46 -8.42 12.27
CA GLU A 58 17.50 -9.47 11.87
C GLU A 58 16.35 -9.58 12.87
N ARG A 59 16.69 -9.64 14.17
CA ARG A 59 15.69 -9.70 15.23
C ARG A 59 14.78 -8.48 15.25
N THR A 60 15.34 -7.29 15.02
CA THR A 60 14.55 -6.05 14.94
C THR A 60 13.59 -6.12 13.76
N LEU A 61 14.05 -6.49 12.58
CA LEU A 61 13.21 -6.55 11.38
C LEU A 61 12.09 -7.60 11.51
N GLU A 62 12.32 -8.69 12.23
CA GLU A 62 11.32 -9.75 12.46
C GLU A 62 10.24 -9.34 13.48
N TYR A 63 10.66 -8.71 14.58
CA TYR A 63 9.77 -8.47 15.72
C TYR A 63 9.21 -7.05 15.77
N ASN A 64 9.80 -6.09 15.05
CA ASN A 64 9.34 -4.71 15.06
C ASN A 64 7.88 -4.59 14.60
N LYS A 65 7.10 -3.84 15.37
CA LYS A 65 5.66 -3.66 15.12
C LYS A 65 5.39 -2.79 13.91
N ASP A 66 6.23 -1.77 13.68
CA ASP A 66 6.06 -0.86 12.55
C ASP A 66 6.29 -1.57 11.22
N MET A 67 7.23 -2.53 11.17
CA MET A 67 7.40 -3.40 10.00
C MET A 67 6.15 -4.24 9.73
N LYS A 68 5.49 -4.76 10.78
CA LYS A 68 4.25 -5.52 10.65
C LYS A 68 3.08 -4.63 10.18
N ILE A 69 3.01 -3.40 10.69
CA ILE A 69 2.03 -2.39 10.24
C ILE A 69 2.27 -2.03 8.78
N ALA A 70 3.51 -1.75 8.38
CA ALA A 70 3.86 -1.45 7.00
C ALA A 70 3.50 -2.60 6.05
N ALA A 71 3.80 -3.85 6.44
CA ALA A 71 3.43 -5.03 5.66
C ALA A 71 1.90 -5.21 5.55
N ALA A 72 1.15 -4.92 6.61
CA ALA A 72 -0.31 -4.93 6.58
C ALA A 72 -0.86 -3.83 5.66
N ARG A 73 -0.27 -2.63 5.67
CA ARG A 73 -0.64 -1.52 4.80
C ARG A 73 -0.43 -1.83 3.32
N VAL A 74 0.66 -2.50 2.97
CA VAL A 74 0.90 -2.98 1.59
C VAL A 74 -0.22 -3.94 1.16
N LYS A 75 -0.64 -4.88 2.03
CA LYS A 75 -1.75 -5.81 1.73
C LYS A 75 -3.09 -5.10 1.60
N GLU A 76 -3.36 -4.12 2.45
CA GLU A 76 -4.56 -3.29 2.40
C GLU A 76 -4.64 -2.56 1.06
N LEU A 77 -3.59 -1.85 0.65
CA LEU A 77 -3.57 -1.10 -0.61
C LEU A 77 -3.58 -2.02 -1.84
N ALA A 78 -3.02 -3.23 -1.74
CA ALA A 78 -3.18 -4.25 -2.76
C ALA A 78 -4.64 -4.71 -2.92
N ALA A 79 -5.41 -4.78 -1.83
CA ALA A 79 -6.84 -5.09 -1.88
C ALA A 79 -7.64 -3.91 -2.45
N MET A 80 -7.36 -2.67 -2.04
CA MET A 80 -7.99 -1.46 -2.59
C MET A 80 -7.81 -1.36 -4.10
N LYS A 81 -6.59 -1.59 -4.59
CA LYS A 81 -6.31 -1.65 -6.03
C LYS A 81 -7.21 -2.65 -6.78
N ARG A 82 -7.49 -3.82 -6.17
CA ARG A 82 -8.38 -4.82 -6.77
C ARG A 82 -9.83 -4.36 -6.79
N ILE A 83 -10.27 -3.64 -5.75
CA ILE A 83 -11.63 -3.09 -5.67
C ILE A 83 -11.81 -2.04 -6.77
N ASP A 84 -10.88 -1.07 -6.90
CA ASP A 84 -10.96 -0.04 -7.92
C ASP A 84 -10.89 -0.61 -9.35
N PHE A 85 -10.11 -1.67 -9.55
CA PHE A 85 -10.12 -2.41 -10.81
C PHE A 85 -11.46 -3.11 -11.06
N ALA A 86 -12.08 -3.72 -10.04
CA ALA A 86 -13.35 -4.42 -10.18
C ALA A 86 -14.51 -3.46 -10.51
N ASN A 87 -14.44 -2.20 -10.07
CA ASN A 87 -15.44 -1.17 -10.35
C ASN A 87 -15.57 -0.83 -11.86
N LEU A 88 -14.57 -1.19 -12.67
CA LEU A 88 -14.65 -1.03 -14.14
C LEU A 88 -15.60 -2.02 -14.81
N PHE A 89 -15.98 -3.08 -14.12
CA PHE A 89 -16.79 -4.17 -14.66
C PHE A 89 -18.21 -4.18 -14.10
N PRO A 90 -19.18 -4.79 -14.82
CA PRO A 90 -20.51 -4.98 -14.29
C PRO A 90 -20.50 -5.76 -12.97
N GLN A 91 -21.25 -5.25 -11.98
CA GLN A 91 -21.44 -5.88 -10.69
C GLN A 91 -22.73 -6.73 -10.73
N VAL A 92 -22.62 -7.97 -10.32
CA VAL A 92 -23.76 -8.89 -10.21
C VAL A 92 -24.00 -9.18 -8.74
N SER A 93 -25.20 -8.90 -8.26
CA SER A 93 -25.61 -9.20 -6.89
C SER A 93 -26.89 -10.01 -6.85
N GLY A 94 -26.98 -10.95 -5.90
CA GLY A 94 -28.18 -11.73 -5.63
C GLY A 94 -28.73 -11.39 -4.25
N LYS A 95 -30.05 -11.25 -4.13
CA LYS A 95 -30.75 -11.06 -2.86
C LYS A 95 -31.83 -12.11 -2.71
N LEU A 96 -31.87 -12.76 -1.55
CA LEU A 96 -32.92 -13.69 -1.16
C LEU A 96 -33.57 -13.14 0.09
N TYR A 97 -34.87 -12.97 0.05
CA TYR A 97 -35.67 -12.53 1.16
C TYR A 97 -36.68 -13.62 1.55
N ALA A 98 -36.88 -13.77 2.82
CA ALA A 98 -37.95 -14.60 3.38
C ALA A 98 -38.55 -13.81 4.55
N ASP A 99 -39.76 -13.32 4.34
CA ASP A 99 -40.48 -12.55 5.35
C ASP A 99 -41.72 -13.32 5.80
N LYS A 100 -42.02 -13.17 7.08
CA LYS A 100 -43.30 -13.61 7.66
C LYS A 100 -43.94 -12.42 8.36
N GLU A 101 -44.98 -11.92 7.74
CA GLU A 101 -45.80 -10.87 8.32
C GLU A 101 -46.96 -11.49 9.05
N ALA A 102 -47.26 -11.03 10.25
CA ALA A 102 -48.34 -11.46 11.06
C ALA A 102 -49.09 -10.24 11.61
N GLU A 103 -50.30 -10.05 11.17
CA GLU A 103 -51.14 -8.93 11.56
C GLU A 103 -52.34 -9.43 12.39
N ASN A 104 -52.59 -8.78 13.50
CA ASN A 104 -53.77 -9.04 14.32
C ASN A 104 -54.65 -7.78 14.35
N TYR A 105 -55.77 -7.87 13.66
CA TYR A 105 -56.73 -6.76 13.53
C TYR A 105 -57.74 -6.71 14.68
N GLY A 106 -57.49 -7.48 15.76
CA GLY A 106 -58.41 -7.56 16.91
C GLY A 106 -59.50 -8.61 16.75
N GLY A 107 -59.90 -9.30 17.85
CA GLY A 107 -60.80 -10.43 17.81
C GLY A 107 -60.17 -11.69 17.21
N ASP A 108 -60.93 -12.50 16.51
CA ASP A 108 -60.48 -13.74 15.87
C ASP A 108 -59.82 -13.49 14.49
N ASN A 109 -59.56 -12.24 14.12
CA ASN A 109 -59.00 -11.87 12.85
C ASN A 109 -57.45 -11.82 12.87
N TYR A 110 -56.84 -12.99 12.78
CA TYR A 110 -55.42 -13.16 12.65
C TYR A 110 -55.08 -13.52 11.18
N SER A 111 -54.22 -12.74 10.55
CA SER A 111 -53.67 -13.05 9.25
C SER A 111 -52.15 -13.25 9.37
N SER A 112 -51.63 -14.30 8.76
CA SER A 112 -50.20 -14.47 8.62
C SER A 112 -49.86 -14.78 7.18
N ASP A 113 -49.00 -13.97 6.59
CA ASP A 113 -48.50 -14.16 5.24
C ASP A 113 -47.00 -14.49 5.24
N ARG A 114 -46.55 -15.25 4.30
CA ARG A 114 -45.15 -15.59 4.08
C ARG A 114 -44.77 -15.23 2.67
N SER A 115 -43.80 -14.35 2.54
CA SER A 115 -43.28 -14.00 1.22
C SER A 115 -41.83 -14.49 1.06
N TYR A 116 -41.57 -14.98 -0.14
CA TYR A 116 -40.22 -15.39 -0.55
C TYR A 116 -39.88 -14.63 -1.83
N GLU A 117 -38.77 -13.91 -1.80
CA GLU A 117 -38.35 -13.15 -2.98
C GLU A 117 -36.90 -13.49 -3.32
N ALA A 118 -36.63 -13.77 -4.60
CA ALA A 118 -35.30 -13.94 -5.13
C ALA A 118 -35.08 -12.86 -6.22
N LYS A 119 -34.04 -12.03 -6.04
CA LYS A 119 -33.65 -10.99 -7.00
C LYS A 119 -32.22 -11.19 -7.47
N ALA A 120 -32.00 -11.10 -8.78
CA ALA A 120 -30.67 -10.90 -9.35
C ALA A 120 -30.60 -9.47 -9.91
N ILE A 121 -29.57 -8.73 -9.53
CA ILE A 121 -29.38 -7.33 -9.93
C ILE A 121 -28.02 -7.23 -10.62
N VAL A 122 -28.02 -6.66 -11.81
CA VAL A 122 -26.80 -6.30 -12.55
C VAL A 122 -26.73 -4.78 -12.58
N SER A 123 -25.62 -4.22 -12.08
CA SER A 123 -25.34 -2.79 -12.13
C SER A 123 -23.98 -2.55 -12.77
N TRP A 124 -23.91 -1.56 -13.64
CA TRP A 124 -22.66 -1.17 -14.29
C TRP A 124 -22.62 0.35 -14.48
N GLU A 125 -21.52 0.95 -14.04
CA GLU A 125 -21.23 2.36 -14.28
C GLU A 125 -20.32 2.49 -15.49
N VAL A 126 -20.85 3.09 -16.56
CA VAL A 126 -20.04 3.33 -17.77
C VAL A 126 -19.15 4.54 -17.56
N ASP A 127 -17.85 4.33 -17.57
CA ASP A 127 -16.84 5.37 -17.30
C ASP A 127 -16.60 6.27 -18.52
N LEU A 128 -17.56 7.16 -18.80
CA LEU A 128 -17.51 8.06 -19.95
C LEU A 128 -16.41 9.13 -19.79
N TRP A 129 -16.17 9.62 -18.59
CA TRP A 129 -15.20 10.69 -18.29
C TRP A 129 -13.88 10.20 -17.70
N GLY A 130 -13.69 8.90 -17.53
CA GLY A 130 -12.46 8.31 -17.04
C GLY A 130 -12.27 8.38 -15.53
N ASN A 131 -13.31 8.63 -14.76
CA ASN A 131 -13.24 8.70 -13.29
C ASN A 131 -12.79 7.37 -12.67
N LEU A 132 -13.38 6.26 -13.09
CA LEU A 132 -13.02 4.93 -12.59
C LEU A 132 -11.61 4.52 -13.03
N ARG A 133 -11.22 4.88 -14.25
CA ARG A 133 -9.83 4.66 -14.73
C ARG A 133 -8.82 5.44 -13.92
N TRP A 134 -9.11 6.71 -13.58
CA TRP A 134 -8.26 7.50 -12.71
C TRP A 134 -8.21 6.95 -11.29
N ALA A 135 -9.32 6.47 -10.73
CA ALA A 135 -9.35 5.83 -9.42
C ALA A 135 -8.46 4.58 -9.39
N LYS A 136 -8.54 3.74 -10.42
CA LYS A 136 -7.67 2.57 -10.59
C LYS A 136 -6.19 2.95 -10.68
N ASP A 137 -5.84 3.97 -11.46
CA ASP A 137 -4.45 4.42 -11.63
C ASP A 137 -3.92 5.03 -10.33
N LYS A 138 -4.75 5.80 -9.59
CA LYS A 138 -4.44 6.31 -8.27
C LYS A 138 -4.16 5.17 -7.28
N SER A 139 -5.04 4.19 -7.18
CA SER A 139 -4.86 3.07 -6.24
C SER A 139 -3.64 2.20 -6.59
N MET A 140 -3.28 2.10 -7.86
CA MET A 140 -2.03 1.48 -8.29
C MET A 140 -0.81 2.27 -7.81
N ALA A 141 -0.83 3.60 -7.93
CA ALA A 141 0.25 4.46 -7.45
C ALA A 141 0.39 4.39 -5.91
N ASP A 142 -0.74 4.42 -5.19
CA ASP A 142 -0.77 4.28 -3.73
C ASP A 142 -0.18 2.93 -3.28
N PHE A 143 -0.51 1.85 -3.98
CA PHE A 143 0.05 0.52 -3.73
C PHE A 143 1.57 0.50 -3.94
N LEU A 144 2.07 1.02 -5.06
CA LEU A 144 3.51 1.08 -5.33
C LEU A 144 4.23 1.96 -4.30
N GLY A 145 3.64 3.12 -3.96
CA GLY A 145 4.17 4.00 -2.91
C GLY A 145 4.28 3.31 -1.55
N SER A 146 3.34 2.42 -1.21
CA SER A 146 3.40 1.68 0.05
C SER A 146 4.54 0.65 0.10
N ILE A 147 4.90 0.05 -1.03
CA ILE A 147 6.06 -0.84 -1.13
C ILE A 147 7.35 -0.06 -0.88
N GLU A 148 7.49 1.13 -1.49
CA GLU A 148 8.67 1.95 -1.28
C GLU A 148 8.73 2.52 0.15
N ALA A 149 7.60 2.86 0.75
CA ALA A 149 7.53 3.27 2.14
C ALA A 149 7.95 2.14 3.10
N GLN A 150 7.57 0.90 2.83
CA GLN A 150 8.03 -0.27 3.59
C GLN A 150 9.56 -0.47 3.46
N ARG A 151 10.11 -0.27 2.26
CA ARG A 151 11.56 -0.33 2.04
C ARG A 151 12.31 0.76 2.80
N ALA A 152 11.79 1.99 2.76
CA ALA A 152 12.36 3.12 3.49
C ALA A 152 12.37 2.86 5.00
N LEU A 153 11.26 2.35 5.56
CA LEU A 153 11.19 1.97 6.97
C LEU A 153 12.22 0.91 7.34
N LYS A 154 12.38 -0.12 6.49
CA LYS A 154 13.39 -1.16 6.70
C LYS A 154 14.80 -0.56 6.78
N MET A 155 15.14 0.35 5.88
CA MET A 155 16.43 1.03 5.85
C MET A 155 16.65 1.88 7.11
N SER A 156 15.65 2.64 7.54
CA SER A 156 15.71 3.44 8.78
C SER A 156 15.95 2.58 10.00
N LEU A 157 15.22 1.47 10.14
CA LEU A 157 15.40 0.56 11.27
C LEU A 157 16.80 -0.09 11.31
N VAL A 158 17.33 -0.46 10.15
CA VAL A 158 18.71 -0.99 10.05
C VAL A 158 19.72 0.08 10.53
N ALA A 159 19.55 1.32 10.07
CA ALA A 159 20.44 2.42 10.46
C ALA A 159 20.33 2.75 11.96
N GLU A 160 19.11 2.78 12.51
CA GLU A 160 18.88 3.05 13.94
C GLU A 160 19.51 1.98 14.84
N VAL A 161 19.37 0.69 14.48
CA VAL A 161 20.00 -0.40 15.24
C VAL A 161 21.52 -0.31 15.16
N ALA A 162 22.06 -0.04 13.97
CA ALA A 162 23.51 0.12 13.80
C ALA A 162 24.06 1.29 14.60
N GLN A 163 23.37 2.43 14.57
CA GLN A 163 23.74 3.61 15.34
C GLN A 163 23.76 3.30 16.85
N ALA A 164 22.66 2.73 17.38
CA ALA A 164 22.56 2.39 18.79
C ALA A 164 23.64 1.37 19.22
N TYR A 165 23.96 0.41 18.37
CA TYR A 165 25.01 -0.56 18.62
C TYR A 165 26.39 0.10 18.73
N PHE A 166 26.75 0.96 17.79
CA PHE A 166 28.03 1.64 17.80
C PHE A 166 28.15 2.66 18.96
N GLU A 167 27.05 3.33 19.32
CA GLU A 167 27.00 4.19 20.51
C GLU A 167 27.26 3.39 21.78
N LEU A 168 26.66 2.21 21.92
CA LEU A 168 26.89 1.32 23.06
C LEU A 168 28.35 0.87 23.12
N VAL A 169 28.94 0.44 22.01
CA VAL A 169 30.35 0.02 21.94
C VAL A 169 31.29 1.19 22.29
N ALA A 170 30.98 2.41 21.87
CA ALA A 170 31.74 3.60 22.21
C ALA A 170 31.72 3.89 23.73
N LEU A 171 30.53 3.81 24.34
CA LEU A 171 30.35 4.01 25.79
C LEU A 171 31.07 2.93 26.62
N ASP A 172 31.04 1.67 26.17
CA ASP A 172 31.77 0.59 26.83
C ASP A 172 33.28 0.84 26.80
N ASN A 173 33.83 1.27 25.67
CA ASN A 173 35.23 1.60 25.53
C ASN A 173 35.65 2.80 26.42
N GLU A 174 34.77 3.80 26.52
CA GLU A 174 35.00 4.96 27.39
C GLU A 174 35.01 4.52 28.87
N SER A 175 34.04 3.69 29.28
CA SER A 175 33.94 3.15 30.63
C SER A 175 35.20 2.36 31.06
N VAL A 176 35.71 1.51 30.14
CA VAL A 176 36.97 0.76 30.39
C VAL A 176 38.18 1.69 30.57
N SER A 177 38.24 2.75 29.76
CA SER A 177 39.34 3.73 29.87
C SER A 177 39.35 4.44 31.21
N TYR A 178 38.19 4.81 31.77
CA TYR A 178 38.10 5.43 33.10
C TYR A 178 38.45 4.47 34.24
N THR A 179 38.13 3.18 34.12
CA THR A 179 38.47 2.20 35.18
C THR A 179 39.95 1.85 35.22
N HIS A 180 40.67 1.93 34.10
CA HIS A 180 42.13 1.67 34.06
C HIS A 180 43.00 2.88 34.42
N LEU A 181 42.46 4.09 34.50
CA LEU A 181 43.19 5.30 34.89
C LEU A 181 43.16 5.58 36.41
N ARG A 182 42.58 4.72 37.22
CA ARG A 182 42.46 4.80 38.65
C ARG A 182 43.28 3.73 39.31
#